data_a28812d2a39f3c8b287e7f4e49a5b2a4
#
_entry.id   a28812d2a39f3c8b287e7f4e49a5b2a4
#
_cell.length_a   1.000
_cell.length_b   1.000
_cell.length_c   1.000
_cell.angle_alpha   90.00
_cell.angle_beta   90.00
_cell.angle_gamma   90.00
#
_symmetry.space_group_name_H-M   'P 1'
#
loop_
_entity.id
_entity.type
_entity.pdbx_description
1 polymer ?
#
loop_
_entity_poly.entity_id
_entity_poly.type
_entity_poly.pdbx_seq_one_letter_code
_entity_poly.pdbx_strand_id
1 'polypeptide(L)'
;MSYQVNWEIQALDQTAGFLRDDPVGVAVLWDAVSQLADEPRPPESFPYGSPDLRRLRAGRYRVFYTIDEERRVIQIDHVARLP
;
A
#
# COMPACT_ATOMS: atom_id res chain seq x y z
N MET A 1 16.27 -7.08 6.98
CA MET A 1 15.78 -7.94 5.90
C MET A 1 14.52 -7.35 5.32
N SER A 2 14.41 -7.38 4.00
CA SER A 2 13.26 -6.77 3.33
C SER A 2 12.15 -7.79 3.08
N TYR A 3 10.95 -7.27 2.91
CA TYR A 3 9.78 -8.03 2.52
C TYR A 3 9.59 -7.91 1.02
N GLN A 4 8.99 -8.92 0.41
CA GLN A 4 8.57 -8.84 -0.98
C GLN A 4 7.21 -8.15 -1.04
N VAL A 5 7.07 -7.16 -1.90
CA VAL A 5 5.79 -6.45 -2.07
C VAL A 5 5.12 -6.95 -3.34
N ASN A 6 3.95 -7.54 -3.18
CA ASN A 6 3.15 -8.06 -4.29
C ASN A 6 1.86 -7.25 -4.38
N TRP A 7 1.45 -6.92 -5.61
CA TRP A 7 0.23 -6.16 -5.86
C TRP A 7 -0.85 -7.09 -6.39
N GLU A 8 -2.03 -7.03 -5.78
CA GLU A 8 -3.20 -7.64 -6.39
C GLU A 8 -3.54 -6.90 -7.68
N ILE A 9 -4.11 -7.61 -8.63
CA ILE A 9 -4.46 -7.03 -9.93
C ILE A 9 -5.40 -5.84 -9.74
N GLN A 10 -6.40 -5.96 -8.87
CA GLN A 10 -7.34 -4.86 -8.65
C GLN A 10 -6.64 -3.63 -8.08
N ALA A 11 -5.65 -3.79 -7.23
CA ALA A 11 -4.92 -2.66 -6.67
C ALA A 11 -4.08 -1.97 -7.74
N LEU A 12 -3.46 -2.73 -8.63
CA LEU A 12 -2.74 -2.18 -9.77
C LEU A 12 -3.67 -1.42 -10.71
N ASP A 13 -4.84 -1.99 -11.00
CA ASP A 13 -5.82 -1.35 -11.89
C ASP A 13 -6.33 -0.05 -11.29
N GLN A 14 -6.60 -0.02 -10.00
CA GLN A 14 -7.04 1.19 -9.30
C GLN A 14 -5.96 2.27 -9.41
N THR A 15 -4.71 1.90 -9.14
CA THR A 15 -3.58 2.84 -9.19
C THR A 15 -3.38 3.36 -10.61
N ALA A 16 -3.45 2.50 -11.60
CA ALA A 16 -3.33 2.90 -13.00
C ALA A 16 -4.44 3.89 -13.39
N GLY A 17 -5.65 3.70 -12.87
CA GLY A 17 -6.75 4.62 -13.11
C GLY A 17 -6.49 6.01 -12.53
N PHE A 18 -5.91 6.07 -11.33
CA PHE A 18 -5.59 7.35 -10.71
C PHE A 18 -4.40 8.05 -11.39
N LEU A 19 -3.53 7.29 -12.01
CA LEU A 19 -2.35 7.83 -12.67
C LEU A 19 -2.70 8.82 -13.78
N ARG A 20 -3.86 8.64 -14.41
CA ARG A 20 -4.29 9.48 -15.54
C ARG A 20 -4.46 10.94 -15.15
N ASP A 21 -5.01 11.19 -13.97
CA ASP A 21 -5.32 12.56 -13.55
C ASP A 21 -4.47 13.03 -12.37
N ASP A 22 -3.67 12.16 -11.78
CA ASP A 22 -2.85 12.53 -10.62
C ASP A 22 -1.50 11.80 -10.61
N PRO A 23 -0.65 12.06 -11.62
CA PRO A 23 0.65 11.36 -11.68
C PRO A 23 1.56 11.68 -10.49
N VAL A 24 1.50 12.90 -9.95
CA VAL A 24 2.34 13.28 -8.81
C VAL A 24 1.90 12.54 -7.56
N GLY A 25 0.58 12.50 -7.29
CA GLY A 25 0.06 11.79 -6.14
C GLY A 25 0.32 10.29 -6.21
N VAL A 26 0.21 9.70 -7.41
CA VAL A 26 0.50 8.29 -7.60
C VAL A 26 1.98 7.98 -7.40
N ALA A 27 2.87 8.90 -7.78
CA ALA A 27 4.29 8.72 -7.53
C ALA A 27 4.58 8.68 -6.03
N VAL A 28 3.93 9.55 -5.25
CA VAL A 28 4.06 9.54 -3.78
C VAL A 28 3.52 8.25 -3.20
N LEU A 29 2.38 7.81 -3.67
CA LEU A 29 1.76 6.54 -3.26
C LEU A 29 2.69 5.36 -3.56
N TRP A 30 3.24 5.31 -4.76
CA TRP A 30 4.13 4.21 -5.18
C TRP A 30 5.38 4.15 -4.31
N ASP A 31 5.96 5.32 -4.02
CA ASP A 31 7.14 5.42 -3.17
C ASP A 31 6.83 4.93 -1.75
N ALA A 32 5.70 5.35 -1.19
CA ALA A 32 5.29 4.94 0.14
C ALA A 32 5.08 3.43 0.23
N VAL A 33 4.47 2.83 -0.79
CA VAL A 33 4.26 1.39 -0.84
C VAL A 33 5.59 0.65 -0.96
N SER A 34 6.50 1.17 -1.77
CA SER A 34 7.83 0.55 -1.94
C SER A 34 8.60 0.51 -0.63
N GLN A 35 8.46 1.52 0.21
CA GLN A 35 9.14 1.56 1.50
C GLN A 35 8.63 0.51 2.48
N LEU A 36 7.44 -0.04 2.27
CA LEU A 36 6.92 -1.11 3.11
C LEU A 36 7.82 -2.35 3.09
N ALA A 37 8.61 -2.52 2.03
CA ALA A 37 9.55 -3.64 1.95
C ALA A 37 10.56 -3.63 3.11
N ASP A 38 10.96 -2.45 3.57
CA ASP A 38 11.91 -2.31 4.65
C ASP A 38 11.24 -2.00 5.99
N GLU A 39 10.08 -1.36 5.97
CA GLU A 39 9.33 -1.01 7.16
C GLU A 39 7.84 -1.30 6.94
N PRO A 40 7.40 -2.52 7.27
CA PRO A 40 5.99 -2.91 7.00
C PRO A 40 4.95 -2.18 7.83
N ARG A 41 5.37 -1.60 8.97
CA ARG A 41 4.46 -0.92 9.90
C ARG A 41 4.94 0.50 10.18
N PRO A 42 4.99 1.37 9.14
CA PRO A 42 5.45 2.75 9.34
C PRO A 42 4.43 3.56 10.15
N PRO A 43 4.83 4.75 10.64
CA PRO A 43 3.91 5.59 11.43
C PRO A 43 2.60 5.94 10.73
N GLU A 44 2.60 6.00 9.38
CA GLU A 44 1.40 6.30 8.60
C GLU A 44 0.50 5.09 8.36
N SER A 45 0.87 3.94 8.92
CA SER A 45 0.11 2.70 8.78
C SER A 45 -0.64 2.39 10.06
N PHE A 46 -1.90 1.99 9.92
CA PHE A 46 -2.77 1.70 11.06
C PHE A 46 -3.41 0.34 10.89
N PRO A 47 -3.45 -0.48 11.96
CA PRO A 47 -4.13 -1.78 11.87
C PRO A 47 -5.65 -1.59 11.78
N TYR A 48 -6.30 -2.53 11.11
CA TYR A 48 -7.76 -2.61 11.13
C TYR A 48 -8.17 -4.08 11.18
N GLY A 49 -8.82 -4.47 12.28
CA GLY A 49 -9.24 -5.84 12.49
C GLY A 49 -8.15 -6.76 13.04
N SER A 50 -6.93 -6.64 12.54
CA SER A 50 -5.81 -7.49 12.92
C SER A 50 -4.52 -6.71 12.78
N PRO A 51 -3.47 -7.04 13.54
CA PRO A 51 -2.16 -6.37 13.38
C PRO A 51 -1.56 -6.54 11.99
N ASP A 52 -1.96 -7.59 11.26
CA ASP A 52 -1.41 -7.89 9.94
C ASP A 52 -2.24 -7.32 8.79
N LEU A 53 -3.43 -6.81 9.09
CA LEU A 53 -4.27 -6.09 8.12
C LEU A 53 -4.09 -4.61 8.41
N ARG A 54 -3.55 -3.88 7.44
CA ARG A 54 -3.17 -2.50 7.71
C ARG A 54 -3.63 -1.56 6.60
N ARG A 55 -3.78 -0.31 6.98
CA ARG A 55 -4.13 0.77 6.07
C ARG A 55 -3.01 1.81 6.11
N LEU A 56 -2.40 2.05 4.97
CA LEU A 56 -1.34 3.06 4.82
C LEU A 56 -1.95 4.36 4.30
N ARG A 57 -1.61 5.47 4.93
CA ARG A 57 -2.00 6.80 4.46
C ARG A 57 -0.86 7.39 3.62
N ALA A 58 -1.14 7.68 2.37
CA ALA A 58 -0.17 8.30 1.45
C ALA A 58 -0.87 9.46 0.74
N GLY A 59 -0.78 10.65 1.33
CA GLY A 59 -1.52 11.80 0.84
C GLY A 59 -3.03 11.55 0.95
N ARG A 60 -3.76 11.76 -0.14
CA ARG A 60 -5.19 11.44 -0.17
C ARG A 60 -5.49 10.00 -0.55
N TYR A 61 -4.45 9.17 -0.67
CA TYR A 61 -4.63 7.75 -0.97
C TYR A 61 -4.62 6.92 0.30
N ARG A 62 -5.36 5.82 0.26
CA ARG A 62 -5.36 4.83 1.32
C ARG A 62 -5.08 3.48 0.70
N VAL A 63 -4.03 2.83 1.20
CA VAL A 63 -3.58 1.54 0.69
C VAL A 63 -3.88 0.49 1.75
N PHE A 64 -4.66 -0.51 1.37
CA PHE A 64 -5.00 -1.61 2.26
C PHE A 64 -4.10 -2.78 1.91
N TYR A 65 -3.40 -3.30 2.89
CA TYR A 65 -2.44 -4.36 2.64
C TYR A 65 -2.40 -5.37 3.79
N THR A 66 -1.89 -6.55 3.48
CA THR A 66 -1.75 -7.65 4.42
C THR A 66 -0.28 -8.01 4.53
N ILE A 67 0.17 -8.28 5.76
CA ILE A 67 1.54 -8.70 6.02
C ILE A 67 1.54 -10.18 6.33
N ASP A 68 2.30 -10.96 5.56
CA ASP A 68 2.55 -12.38 5.83
C ASP A 68 3.94 -12.48 6.44
N GLU A 69 4.02 -12.57 7.76
CA GLU A 69 5.30 -12.60 8.46
C GLU A 69 6.08 -13.87 8.20
N GLU A 70 5.39 -14.98 8.02
CA GLU A 70 6.05 -16.26 7.76
C GLU A 70 6.81 -16.24 6.45
N ARG A 71 6.17 -15.70 5.42
CA ARG A 71 6.75 -15.67 4.08
C ARG A 71 7.51 -14.39 3.78
N ARG A 72 7.41 -13.41 4.65
CA ARG A 72 7.98 -12.08 4.43
C ARG A 72 7.44 -11.46 3.17
N VAL A 73 6.13 -11.49 3.02
CA VAL A 73 5.43 -10.95 1.86
C VAL A 73 4.42 -9.91 2.32
N ILE A 74 4.37 -8.79 1.61
CA ILE A 74 3.33 -7.79 1.78
C ILE A 74 2.45 -7.84 0.53
N GLN A 75 1.16 -8.04 0.75
CA GLN A 75 0.17 -8.11 -0.32
C GLN A 75 -0.59 -6.80 -0.35
N ILE A 76 -0.51 -6.07 -1.46
CA ILE A 76 -1.27 -4.84 -1.64
C ILE A 76 -2.63 -5.23 -2.19
N ASP A 77 -3.67 -5.01 -1.38
CA ASP A 77 -5.00 -5.55 -1.65
C ASP A 77 -5.92 -4.56 -2.36
N HIS A 78 -5.85 -3.29 -1.98
CA HIS A 78 -6.80 -2.29 -2.44
C HIS A 78 -6.22 -0.89 -2.30
N VAL A 79 -6.49 -0.02 -3.26
CA VAL A 79 -6.08 1.39 -3.22
C VAL A 79 -7.32 2.25 -3.42
N ALA A 80 -7.56 3.17 -2.48
CA ALA A 80 -8.67 4.11 -2.54
C ALA A 80 -8.14 5.53 -2.50
N ARG A 81 -8.88 6.46 -3.09
CA ARG A 81 -8.54 7.87 -3.08
C ARG A 81 -9.66 8.65 -2.39
N LEU A 82 -9.28 9.48 -1.41
CA LEU A 82 -10.23 10.37 -0.76
C LEU A 82 -10.53 11.58 -1.63
N PRO A 83 -11.73 12.16 -1.51
CA PRO A 83 -12.10 13.35 -2.27
C PRO A 83 -11.21 14.53 -1.99
#